data_4da028a0e29e3599326f9087a11478a2
#
_entry.id   4da028a0e29e3599326f9087a11478a2
#
_cell.length_a   1.000
_cell.length_b   1.000
_cell.length_c   1.000
_cell.angle_alpha   90.00
_cell.angle_beta   90.00
_cell.angle_gamma   90.00
#
_symmetry.space_group_name_H-M   'P 1'
#
loop_
_entity.id
_entity.type
_entity.pdbx_description
1 polymer ?
#
loop_
_entity_poly.entity_id
_entity_poly.type
_entity_poly.pdbx_seq_one_letter_code
_entity_poly.pdbx_strand_id
1 'polypeptide(L)'
;MQRAKVLNFKKIKIKKEGLRFYYLIDGKEYSFFTSFKDSKITLNNKQKYLVAANIGLSYMLDLAMISLPQKIVIEAIKLANGALNFWKETYKRLAIERIYEENLATSLLDAEWMNKSNIKISPLKSNLNHNVLLAMSGGKESLTALKIFENNNITTNLTLFFLHYPDRNWYWGKKVYEKLKKKYNAIKIRSEITNVSNLLKLYSCKSKDYPVFVMGNLIFNALLYGDQFSYLVINNEYSSNFGNAVYQSKKVNHQYDKTIFFAKKINQYIHKYINKNFIYFSPFFGLYEYKIAEIFFSDSKYFDIWTSCNESNSKFNFCAKCPKCAFIYIISLPLITKQFLKKYFRKDLLQDIKLCKPLMDFNAKKPLSCVGEKKEVWFALYQIHKQKKDLNSPVMVYFLENIFPKIKNKIKLIKKDLLKEHTNLVYVPKQFRSLI
;
A
#
# COMPACT_ATOMS: atom_id res chain seq x y z
N MET A 1 -23.09 -11.62 -13.48
CA MET A 1 -21.61 -11.54 -13.37
C MET A 1 -21.01 -12.95 -13.45
N GLN A 2 -19.98 -13.16 -14.24
CA GLN A 2 -19.28 -14.44 -14.31
C GLN A 2 -18.36 -14.57 -13.07
N ARG A 3 -18.46 -15.71 -12.38
CA ARG A 3 -17.68 -16.09 -11.20
C ARG A 3 -16.88 -17.35 -11.53
N ALA A 4 -15.61 -17.42 -11.14
CA ALA A 4 -14.84 -18.64 -11.32
C ALA A 4 -15.41 -19.79 -10.47
N LYS A 5 -15.46 -21.00 -11.02
CA LYS A 5 -15.78 -22.22 -10.26
C LYS A 5 -14.61 -22.57 -9.33
N VAL A 6 -13.39 -22.63 -9.88
CA VAL A 6 -12.19 -23.05 -9.12
C VAL A 6 -11.00 -22.17 -9.46
N LEU A 7 -10.33 -21.65 -8.43
CA LEU A 7 -8.96 -21.10 -8.51
C LEU A 7 -8.02 -22.08 -7.81
N ASN A 8 -6.99 -22.52 -8.51
CA ASN A 8 -6.02 -23.48 -7.98
C ASN A 8 -4.59 -22.92 -8.06
N PHE A 9 -3.90 -22.84 -6.93
CA PHE A 9 -2.47 -22.59 -6.88
C PHE A 9 -1.71 -23.92 -7.03
N LYS A 10 -1.25 -24.22 -8.26
CA LYS A 10 -0.73 -25.53 -8.65
C LYS A 10 0.68 -25.78 -8.17
N LYS A 11 1.63 -24.94 -8.58
CA LYS A 11 3.06 -25.21 -8.40
C LYS A 11 3.92 -23.96 -8.46
N ILE A 12 5.14 -24.09 -7.97
CA ILE A 12 6.20 -23.09 -8.01
C ILE A 12 7.39 -23.68 -8.74
N LYS A 13 8.02 -22.88 -9.62
CA LYS A 13 9.33 -23.21 -10.22
C LYS A 13 10.35 -22.18 -9.77
N ILE A 14 11.37 -22.63 -9.05
CA ILE A 14 12.55 -21.83 -8.72
C ILE A 14 13.49 -21.87 -9.93
N LYS A 15 13.86 -20.68 -10.42
CA LYS A 15 14.83 -20.48 -11.50
C LYS A 15 16.06 -19.76 -10.97
N LYS A 16 17.15 -19.71 -11.74
CA LYS A 16 18.39 -19.02 -11.37
C LYS A 16 18.15 -17.56 -10.99
N GLU A 17 17.31 -16.85 -11.75
CA GLU A 17 17.09 -15.40 -11.63
C GLU A 17 15.66 -15.04 -11.21
N GLY A 18 14.85 -16.00 -10.75
CA GLY A 18 13.47 -15.70 -10.40
C GLY A 18 12.63 -16.88 -9.95
N LEU A 19 11.39 -16.58 -9.66
CA LEU A 19 10.37 -17.52 -9.21
C LEU A 19 9.18 -17.45 -10.17
N ARG A 20 8.67 -18.59 -10.61
CA ARG A 20 7.45 -18.65 -11.42
C ARG A 20 6.38 -19.43 -10.68
N PHE A 21 5.20 -18.84 -10.62
CA PHE A 21 4.01 -19.33 -9.93
C PHE A 21 2.96 -19.69 -10.95
N TYR A 22 2.33 -20.85 -10.82
CA TYR A 22 1.33 -21.34 -11.76
C TYR A 22 -0.02 -21.53 -11.09
N TYR A 23 -1.05 -20.99 -11.71
CA TYR A 23 -2.43 -21.05 -11.26
C TYR A 23 -3.32 -21.60 -12.37
N LEU A 24 -4.39 -22.31 -11.98
CA LEU A 24 -5.47 -22.65 -12.90
C LEU A 24 -6.74 -21.95 -12.43
N ILE A 25 -7.41 -21.26 -13.33
CA ILE A 25 -8.74 -20.70 -13.10
C ILE A 25 -9.68 -21.35 -14.12
N ASP A 26 -10.60 -22.19 -13.64
CA ASP A 26 -11.51 -22.99 -14.49
C ASP A 26 -10.77 -23.75 -15.61
N GLY A 27 -9.62 -24.36 -15.27
CA GLY A 27 -8.79 -25.12 -16.20
C GLY A 27 -7.80 -24.30 -17.03
N LYS A 28 -7.94 -22.98 -17.12
CA LYS A 28 -7.01 -22.10 -17.85
C LYS A 28 -5.83 -21.70 -17.00
N GLU A 29 -4.61 -21.82 -17.56
CA GLU A 29 -3.37 -21.48 -16.85
C GLU A 29 -3.10 -19.97 -16.87
N TYR A 30 -2.71 -19.46 -15.68
CA TYR A 30 -2.15 -18.13 -15.46
C TYR A 30 -0.83 -18.25 -14.71
N SER A 31 0.09 -17.33 -14.92
CA SER A 31 1.33 -17.34 -14.18
C SER A 31 1.79 -15.96 -13.75
N PHE A 32 2.44 -15.91 -12.59
CA PHE A 32 3.23 -14.77 -12.14
C PHE A 32 4.72 -15.13 -12.24
N PHE A 33 5.54 -14.13 -12.49
CA PHE A 33 6.99 -14.27 -12.44
C PHE A 33 7.57 -13.15 -11.58
N THR A 34 8.36 -13.52 -10.58
CA THR A 34 9.15 -12.58 -9.76
C THR A 34 10.61 -12.75 -10.14
N SER A 35 11.23 -11.69 -10.67
CA SER A 35 12.65 -11.64 -11.01
C SER A 35 13.43 -10.90 -9.92
N PHE A 36 14.57 -11.49 -9.54
CA PHE A 36 15.57 -10.91 -8.66
C PHE A 36 16.97 -10.90 -9.30
N LYS A 37 17.01 -10.78 -10.62
CA LYS A 37 18.25 -10.83 -11.42
C LYS A 37 19.33 -9.87 -10.92
N ASP A 38 18.91 -8.69 -10.47
CA ASP A 38 19.81 -7.60 -10.06
C ASP A 38 20.22 -7.69 -8.57
N SER A 39 19.95 -8.82 -7.88
CA SER A 39 20.22 -8.97 -6.45
C SER A 39 20.52 -10.40 -6.02
N LYS A 40 21.35 -10.56 -5.00
CA LYS A 40 21.78 -11.88 -4.50
C LYS A 40 20.85 -12.35 -3.38
N ILE A 41 20.22 -13.52 -3.55
CA ILE A 41 19.43 -14.21 -2.53
C ILE A 41 20.29 -15.34 -1.95
N THR A 42 20.50 -15.33 -0.65
CA THR A 42 21.35 -16.26 0.11
C THR A 42 20.59 -17.47 0.66
N LEU A 43 19.27 -17.41 0.67
CA LEU A 43 18.41 -18.53 1.09
C LEU A 43 18.72 -19.82 0.32
N ASN A 44 18.79 -20.94 1.01
CA ASN A 44 18.86 -22.26 0.37
C ASN A 44 17.52 -22.62 -0.32
N ASN A 45 17.50 -23.70 -1.10
CA ASN A 45 16.33 -24.06 -1.90
C ASN A 45 15.07 -24.33 -1.08
N LYS A 46 15.16 -24.95 0.12
CA LYS A 46 14.00 -25.19 0.98
C LYS A 46 13.45 -23.88 1.55
N GLN A 47 14.33 -23.00 2.04
CA GLN A 47 13.97 -21.67 2.55
C GLN A 47 13.37 -20.80 1.45
N LYS A 48 14.00 -20.78 0.27
CA LYS A 48 13.52 -20.06 -0.90
C LYS A 48 12.13 -20.54 -1.33
N TYR A 49 11.89 -21.87 -1.27
CA TYR A 49 10.57 -22.41 -1.59
C TYR A 49 9.50 -21.99 -0.59
N LEU A 50 9.80 -21.95 0.72
CA LEU A 50 8.85 -21.48 1.74
C LEU A 50 8.45 -20.03 1.49
N VAL A 51 9.42 -19.15 1.25
CA VAL A 51 9.15 -17.73 0.95
C VAL A 51 8.39 -17.61 -0.38
N ALA A 52 8.81 -18.35 -1.42
CA ALA A 52 8.13 -18.38 -2.71
C ALA A 52 6.67 -18.83 -2.58
N ALA A 53 6.38 -19.83 -1.74
CA ALA A 53 5.00 -20.28 -1.52
C ALA A 53 4.11 -19.14 -0.96
N ASN A 54 4.64 -18.33 -0.04
CA ASN A 54 3.91 -17.20 0.51
C ASN A 54 3.77 -16.03 -0.48
N ILE A 55 4.77 -15.77 -1.32
CA ILE A 55 4.64 -14.86 -2.47
C ILE A 55 3.54 -15.37 -3.41
N GLY A 56 3.55 -16.66 -3.74
CA GLY A 56 2.52 -17.25 -4.60
C GLY A 56 1.10 -17.18 -4.00
N LEU A 57 0.96 -17.35 -2.68
CA LEU A 57 -0.32 -17.17 -2.00
C LEU A 57 -0.79 -15.71 -2.04
N SER A 58 0.11 -14.72 -1.95
CA SER A 58 -0.28 -13.31 -2.09
C SER A 58 -0.78 -12.99 -3.50
N TYR A 59 -0.11 -13.49 -4.56
CA TYR A 59 -0.59 -13.37 -5.94
C TYR A 59 -1.88 -14.15 -6.22
N MET A 60 -2.08 -15.29 -5.52
CA MET A 60 -3.35 -16.00 -5.57
C MET A 60 -4.51 -15.11 -5.08
N LEU A 61 -4.30 -14.27 -4.06
CA LEU A 61 -5.33 -13.33 -3.62
C LEU A 61 -5.63 -12.27 -4.67
N ASP A 62 -4.62 -11.78 -5.43
CA ASP A 62 -4.87 -10.86 -6.54
C ASP A 62 -5.80 -11.51 -7.58
N LEU A 63 -5.54 -12.77 -7.96
CA LEU A 63 -6.41 -13.52 -8.86
C LEU A 63 -7.79 -13.80 -8.27
N ALA A 64 -7.86 -14.10 -6.97
CA ALA A 64 -9.12 -14.37 -6.27
C ALA A 64 -10.01 -13.12 -6.17
N MET A 65 -9.45 -11.94 -5.97
CA MET A 65 -10.19 -10.67 -5.98
C MET A 65 -10.79 -10.37 -7.36
N ILE A 66 -10.07 -10.74 -8.45
CA ILE A 66 -10.58 -10.57 -9.82
C ILE A 66 -11.65 -11.62 -10.16
N SER A 67 -11.49 -12.86 -9.77
CA SER A 67 -12.32 -13.97 -10.23
C SER A 67 -13.46 -14.35 -9.28
N LEU A 68 -13.39 -13.90 -8.00
CA LEU A 68 -14.34 -14.24 -6.91
C LEU A 68 -14.71 -15.73 -6.90
N PRO A 69 -13.75 -16.66 -6.76
CA PRO A 69 -13.97 -18.08 -7.00
C PRO A 69 -14.92 -18.70 -5.97
N GLN A 70 -15.64 -19.75 -6.38
CA GLN A 70 -16.43 -20.57 -5.47
C GLN A 70 -15.54 -21.47 -4.61
N LYS A 71 -14.43 -21.95 -5.20
CA LYS A 71 -13.46 -22.83 -4.54
C LYS A 71 -12.05 -22.35 -4.78
N ILE A 72 -11.22 -22.33 -3.73
CA ILE A 72 -9.78 -22.06 -3.77
C ILE A 72 -9.04 -23.31 -3.34
N VAL A 73 -8.18 -23.83 -4.21
CA VAL A 73 -7.39 -25.03 -3.97
C VAL A 73 -5.90 -24.67 -3.89
N ILE A 74 -5.19 -25.17 -2.89
CA ILE A 74 -3.76 -24.94 -2.70
C ILE A 74 -3.04 -26.29 -2.79
N GLU A 75 -2.26 -26.48 -3.85
CA GLU A 75 -1.44 -27.68 -4.07
C GLU A 75 0.06 -27.40 -3.91
N ALA A 76 0.47 -26.14 -3.96
CA ALA A 76 1.88 -25.77 -3.94
C ALA A 76 2.54 -25.96 -2.56
N ILE A 77 1.83 -25.82 -1.44
CA ILE A 77 2.37 -25.95 -0.08
C ILE A 77 1.30 -26.42 0.91
N LYS A 78 1.72 -27.22 1.90
CA LYS A 78 0.87 -27.59 3.03
C LYS A 78 0.85 -26.49 4.07
N LEU A 79 -0.32 -25.94 4.36
CA LEU A 79 -0.54 -24.93 5.37
C LEU A 79 -1.11 -25.55 6.64
N ALA A 80 -0.66 -25.10 7.80
CA ALA A 80 -1.34 -25.35 9.06
C ALA A 80 -2.69 -24.61 9.10
N ASN A 81 -3.66 -25.08 9.88
CA ASN A 81 -5.01 -24.49 9.95
C ASN A 81 -4.98 -22.99 10.26
N GLY A 82 -4.16 -22.54 11.20
CA GLY A 82 -4.04 -21.12 11.53
C GLY A 82 -3.44 -20.27 10.39
N ALA A 83 -2.52 -20.87 9.60
CA ALA A 83 -1.98 -20.22 8.40
C ALA A 83 -3.07 -20.11 7.31
N LEU A 84 -3.85 -21.17 7.09
CA LEU A 84 -4.96 -21.14 6.13
C LEU A 84 -6.02 -20.11 6.53
N ASN A 85 -6.34 -19.99 7.82
CA ASN A 85 -7.29 -19.00 8.32
C ASN A 85 -6.83 -17.56 8.09
N PHE A 86 -5.53 -17.27 8.24
CA PHE A 86 -4.98 -15.95 7.88
C PHE A 86 -5.29 -15.57 6.42
N TRP A 87 -5.08 -16.49 5.48
CA TRP A 87 -5.35 -16.25 4.06
C TRP A 87 -6.84 -16.10 3.74
N LYS A 88 -7.70 -16.91 4.38
CA LYS A 88 -9.17 -16.80 4.24
C LYS A 88 -9.68 -15.43 4.73
N GLU A 89 -9.26 -15.00 5.93
CA GLU A 89 -9.66 -13.72 6.49
C GLU A 89 -9.15 -12.55 5.63
N THR A 90 -7.89 -12.62 5.20
CA THR A 90 -7.28 -11.60 4.35
C THR A 90 -8.00 -11.46 3.02
N TYR A 91 -8.33 -12.57 2.36
CA TYR A 91 -9.14 -12.57 1.13
C TYR A 91 -10.47 -11.82 1.33
N LYS A 92 -11.25 -12.19 2.35
CA LYS A 92 -12.56 -11.57 2.61
C LYS A 92 -12.44 -10.06 2.84
N ARG A 93 -11.40 -9.62 3.53
CA ARG A 93 -11.14 -8.20 3.85
C ARG A 93 -10.69 -7.38 2.65
N LEU A 94 -10.01 -7.98 1.70
CA LEU A 94 -9.58 -7.33 0.47
C LEU A 94 -10.70 -7.34 -0.59
N ALA A 95 -11.33 -8.51 -0.83
CA ALA A 95 -12.32 -8.68 -1.87
C ALA A 95 -13.64 -7.93 -1.62
N ILE A 96 -13.93 -7.53 -0.36
CA ILE A 96 -15.13 -6.74 -0.03
C ILE A 96 -15.17 -5.39 -0.76
N GLU A 97 -14.04 -4.82 -1.12
CA GLU A 97 -13.99 -3.58 -1.89
C GLU A 97 -14.66 -3.76 -3.26
N ARG A 98 -14.28 -4.80 -4.02
CA ARG A 98 -14.91 -5.11 -5.29
C ARG A 98 -16.40 -5.39 -5.15
N ILE A 99 -16.78 -6.15 -4.10
CA ILE A 99 -18.20 -6.45 -3.80
C ILE A 99 -18.99 -5.14 -3.61
N TYR A 100 -18.42 -4.18 -2.88
CA TYR A 100 -19.03 -2.87 -2.67
C TYR A 100 -19.07 -2.01 -3.94
N GLU A 101 -17.94 -1.92 -4.68
CA GLU A 101 -17.83 -1.09 -5.88
C GLU A 101 -18.79 -1.54 -6.98
N GLU A 102 -18.95 -2.86 -7.14
CA GLU A 102 -19.80 -3.45 -8.17
C GLU A 102 -21.23 -3.76 -7.66
N ASN A 103 -21.57 -3.38 -6.41
CA ASN A 103 -22.86 -3.61 -5.76
C ASN A 103 -23.30 -5.10 -5.77
N LEU A 104 -22.40 -5.97 -5.36
CA LEU A 104 -22.59 -7.43 -5.38
C LEU A 104 -23.01 -7.97 -4.02
N ALA A 105 -23.53 -9.20 -3.98
CA ALA A 105 -23.87 -9.90 -2.73
C ALA A 105 -22.61 -10.31 -1.97
N THR A 106 -22.57 -10.08 -0.65
CA THR A 106 -21.42 -10.44 0.20
C THR A 106 -21.20 -11.95 0.34
N SER A 107 -22.20 -12.79 0.01
CA SER A 107 -22.06 -14.25 -0.08
C SER A 107 -21.02 -14.71 -1.12
N LEU A 108 -20.69 -13.85 -2.10
CA LEU A 108 -19.62 -14.13 -3.06
C LEU A 108 -18.22 -14.18 -2.43
N LEU A 109 -18.06 -13.69 -1.21
CA LEU A 109 -16.82 -13.82 -0.43
C LEU A 109 -16.66 -15.22 0.23
N ASP A 110 -17.69 -16.05 0.21
CA ASP A 110 -17.67 -17.35 0.85
C ASP A 110 -17.20 -18.42 -0.14
N ALA A 111 -15.87 -18.46 -0.32
CA ALA A 111 -15.20 -19.51 -1.08
C ALA A 111 -14.90 -20.71 -0.18
N GLU A 112 -15.06 -21.92 -0.71
CA GLU A 112 -14.52 -23.14 -0.09
C GLU A 112 -13.00 -23.18 -0.26
N TRP A 113 -12.25 -23.44 0.82
CA TRP A 113 -10.80 -23.52 0.77
C TRP A 113 -10.32 -24.93 1.04
N MET A 114 -9.55 -25.50 0.12
CA MET A 114 -8.95 -26.82 0.21
C MET A 114 -7.43 -26.74 0.12
N ASN A 115 -6.73 -27.32 1.08
CA ASN A 115 -5.29 -27.49 1.01
C ASN A 115 -4.95 -28.97 0.72
N LYS A 116 -4.58 -29.25 -0.52
CA LYS A 116 -4.29 -30.62 -1.01
C LYS A 116 -2.81 -30.97 -1.07
N SER A 117 -1.94 -30.07 -0.64
CA SER A 117 -0.49 -30.30 -0.68
C SER A 117 -0.01 -31.17 0.48
N ASN A 118 1.01 -31.98 0.23
CA ASN A 118 1.80 -32.70 1.23
C ASN A 118 3.16 -32.04 1.52
N ILE A 119 3.54 -30.98 0.77
CA ILE A 119 4.83 -30.29 0.90
C ILE A 119 4.82 -29.45 2.17
N LYS A 120 5.54 -29.91 3.22
CA LYS A 120 5.74 -29.19 4.48
C LYS A 120 7.15 -28.64 4.54
N ILE A 121 7.30 -27.38 4.92
CA ILE A 121 8.61 -26.74 5.11
C ILE A 121 8.58 -26.00 6.46
N SER A 122 9.62 -26.22 7.26
CA SER A 122 9.80 -25.55 8.55
C SER A 122 10.16 -24.06 8.35
N PRO A 123 9.80 -23.18 9.30
CA PRO A 123 10.21 -21.78 9.29
C PRO A 123 11.72 -21.60 9.15
N LEU A 124 12.13 -20.44 8.62
CA LEU A 124 13.53 -20.06 8.51
C LEU A 124 14.16 -19.94 9.90
N LYS A 125 15.37 -20.49 10.01
CA LYS A 125 16.26 -20.21 11.14
C LYS A 125 17.17 -19.05 10.72
N SER A 126 16.91 -17.85 11.19
CA SER A 126 17.73 -16.65 10.99
C SER A 126 18.10 -16.05 12.33
N ASN A 127 19.23 -15.35 12.41
CA ASN A 127 19.59 -14.54 13.56
C ASN A 127 18.98 -13.15 13.44
N LEU A 128 18.59 -12.56 14.55
CA LEU A 128 18.19 -11.16 14.60
C LEU A 128 19.43 -10.29 14.29
N ASN A 129 19.27 -9.33 13.39
CA ASN A 129 20.29 -8.34 13.05
C ASN A 129 19.67 -6.94 13.02
N HIS A 130 20.48 -5.91 12.78
CA HIS A 130 20.03 -4.52 12.74
C HIS A 130 19.80 -3.98 11.32
N ASN A 131 19.90 -4.84 10.30
CA ASN A 131 19.73 -4.44 8.90
C ASN A 131 18.28 -4.15 8.58
N VAL A 132 18.05 -3.08 7.85
CA VAL A 132 16.74 -2.52 7.51
C VAL A 132 16.53 -2.50 6.00
N LEU A 133 15.41 -3.04 5.55
CA LEU A 133 14.85 -2.78 4.23
C LEU A 133 13.85 -1.63 4.34
N LEU A 134 14.07 -0.52 3.63
CA LEU A 134 13.11 0.58 3.53
C LEU A 134 12.40 0.51 2.19
N ALA A 135 11.10 0.26 2.21
CA ALA A 135 10.28 0.22 1.01
C ALA A 135 10.14 1.62 0.39
N MET A 136 10.48 1.72 -0.91
CA MET A 136 10.56 2.98 -1.64
C MET A 136 9.66 2.97 -2.87
N SER A 137 8.91 4.07 -3.04
CA SER A 137 8.08 4.31 -4.23
C SER A 137 8.23 5.72 -4.81
N GLY A 138 8.89 6.62 -4.09
CA GLY A 138 8.97 8.05 -4.41
C GLY A 138 7.75 8.85 -3.92
N GLY A 139 6.86 8.21 -3.18
CA GLY A 139 5.77 8.88 -2.48
C GLY A 139 6.27 9.71 -1.29
N LYS A 140 5.49 10.71 -0.91
CA LYS A 140 5.74 11.59 0.24
C LYS A 140 6.17 10.78 1.48
N GLU A 141 5.44 9.71 1.78
CA GLU A 141 5.68 8.87 2.96
C GLU A 141 7.07 8.21 2.92
N SER A 142 7.42 7.57 1.80
CA SER A 142 8.70 6.86 1.68
C SER A 142 9.90 7.81 1.67
N LEU A 143 9.75 8.99 1.08
CA LEU A 143 10.80 10.01 1.08
C LEU A 143 10.95 10.67 2.45
N THR A 144 9.82 10.88 3.19
CA THR A 144 9.86 11.36 4.58
C THR A 144 10.56 10.37 5.50
N ALA A 145 10.27 9.07 5.38
CA ALA A 145 10.97 8.07 6.16
C ALA A 145 12.48 8.07 5.88
N LEU A 146 12.87 8.16 4.61
CA LEU A 146 14.30 8.25 4.25
C LEU A 146 14.97 9.46 4.89
N LYS A 147 14.33 10.65 4.89
CA LYS A 147 14.83 11.85 5.60
C LYS A 147 15.01 11.58 7.09
N ILE A 148 14.04 10.94 7.73
CA ILE A 148 14.10 10.63 9.16
C ILE A 148 15.28 9.70 9.46
N PHE A 149 15.48 8.65 8.67
CA PHE A 149 16.62 7.75 8.82
C PHE A 149 17.96 8.47 8.63
N GLU A 150 18.03 9.39 7.66
CA GLU A 150 19.24 10.21 7.44
C GLU A 150 19.53 11.15 8.62
N ASN A 151 18.52 11.89 9.09
CA ASN A 151 18.67 12.87 10.17
C ASN A 151 19.06 12.21 11.50
N ASN A 152 18.76 10.93 11.67
CA ASN A 152 19.13 10.14 12.86
C ASN A 152 20.41 9.29 12.64
N ASN A 153 21.13 9.47 11.52
CA ASN A 153 22.35 8.74 11.17
C ASN A 153 22.18 7.20 11.13
N ILE A 154 20.97 6.71 10.81
CA ILE A 154 20.66 5.27 10.73
C ILE A 154 20.68 4.81 9.26
N THR A 155 21.71 5.18 8.54
CA THR A 155 21.84 4.83 7.11
C THR A 155 22.82 3.71 6.84
N THR A 156 23.68 3.37 7.79
CA THR A 156 24.74 2.36 7.63
C THR A 156 24.18 0.97 7.34
N ASN A 157 23.09 0.60 8.03
CA ASN A 157 22.45 -0.70 7.87
C ASN A 157 21.17 -0.63 7.01
N LEU A 158 21.00 0.45 6.23
CA LEU A 158 19.81 0.71 5.43
C LEU A 158 20.03 0.26 3.97
N THR A 159 19.09 -0.53 3.47
CA THR A 159 18.98 -0.86 2.05
C THR A 159 17.60 -0.48 1.56
N LEU A 160 17.53 0.22 0.44
CA LEU A 160 16.26 0.63 -0.17
C LEU A 160 15.66 -0.56 -0.94
N PHE A 161 14.37 -0.80 -0.76
CA PHE A 161 13.66 -1.91 -1.37
C PHE A 161 12.58 -1.43 -2.34
N PHE A 162 12.67 -1.85 -3.59
CA PHE A 162 11.75 -1.48 -4.68
C PHE A 162 11.06 -2.73 -5.23
N LEU A 163 9.73 -2.73 -5.22
CA LEU A 163 8.91 -3.71 -5.93
C LEU A 163 8.33 -3.08 -7.20
N HIS A 164 8.74 -3.57 -8.35
CA HIS A 164 8.36 -3.07 -9.66
C HIS A 164 7.36 -4.00 -10.36
N TYR A 165 6.23 -3.45 -10.76
CA TYR A 165 5.24 -4.09 -11.63
C TYR A 165 5.34 -3.50 -13.04
N PRO A 166 5.85 -4.24 -14.05
CA PRO A 166 6.06 -3.73 -15.41
C PRO A 166 4.79 -3.26 -16.11
N ASP A 167 3.66 -3.88 -15.79
CA ASP A 167 2.34 -3.56 -16.36
C ASP A 167 1.79 -2.20 -15.90
N ARG A 168 2.45 -1.58 -14.89
CA ARG A 168 2.17 -0.25 -14.42
C ARG A 168 3.25 0.71 -14.89
N ASN A 169 2.87 1.93 -15.21
CA ASN A 169 3.82 2.96 -15.61
C ASN A 169 4.82 3.27 -14.48
N TRP A 170 5.99 2.63 -14.53
CA TRP A 170 7.03 2.78 -13.52
C TRP A 170 8.06 3.88 -13.86
N TYR A 171 7.70 4.83 -14.70
CA TYR A 171 8.63 5.89 -15.12
C TYR A 171 9.25 6.62 -13.93
N TRP A 172 8.42 7.12 -13.00
CA TRP A 172 8.89 7.82 -11.82
C TRP A 172 9.55 6.90 -10.80
N GLY A 173 9.07 5.71 -10.61
CA GLY A 173 9.73 4.70 -9.76
C GLY A 173 11.15 4.39 -10.26
N LYS A 174 11.35 4.29 -11.58
CA LYS A 174 12.68 4.16 -12.19
C LYS A 174 13.55 5.37 -11.88
N LYS A 175 13.04 6.60 -12.04
CA LYS A 175 13.78 7.83 -11.73
C LYS A 175 14.19 7.90 -10.26
N VAL A 176 13.30 7.55 -9.34
CA VAL A 176 13.59 7.45 -7.90
C VAL A 176 14.70 6.43 -7.65
N TYR A 177 14.55 5.21 -8.21
CA TYR A 177 15.55 4.15 -8.07
C TYR A 177 16.92 4.59 -8.58
N GLU A 178 17.00 5.10 -9.82
CA GLU A 178 18.26 5.52 -10.44
C GLU A 178 18.95 6.66 -9.70
N LYS A 179 18.18 7.58 -9.08
CA LYS A 179 18.76 8.63 -8.24
C LYS A 179 19.29 8.09 -6.92
N LEU A 180 18.46 7.31 -6.23
CA LEU A 180 18.79 6.90 -4.85
C LEU A 180 19.85 5.79 -4.79
N LYS A 181 19.92 4.88 -5.77
CA LYS A 181 20.96 3.84 -5.83
C LYS A 181 22.38 4.38 -5.95
N LYS A 182 22.55 5.65 -6.32
CA LYS A 182 23.87 6.30 -6.35
C LYS A 182 24.42 6.57 -4.95
N LYS A 183 23.54 6.63 -3.94
CA LYS A 183 23.90 6.97 -2.55
C LYS A 183 23.64 5.82 -1.58
N TYR A 184 22.70 4.93 -1.87
CA TYR A 184 22.27 3.86 -0.99
C TYR A 184 22.36 2.51 -1.68
N ASN A 185 22.60 1.46 -0.90
CA ASN A 185 22.32 0.11 -1.36
C ASN A 185 20.84 0.00 -1.72
N ALA A 186 20.54 -0.61 -2.86
CA ALA A 186 19.18 -0.71 -3.35
C ALA A 186 18.91 -2.09 -3.97
N ILE A 187 17.83 -2.71 -3.55
CA ILE A 187 17.32 -3.97 -4.09
C ILE A 187 16.08 -3.65 -4.92
N LYS A 188 16.03 -4.19 -6.15
CA LYS A 188 14.87 -4.08 -7.03
C LYS A 188 14.38 -5.46 -7.41
N ILE A 189 13.14 -5.77 -7.05
CA ILE A 189 12.42 -6.97 -7.51
C ILE A 189 11.42 -6.54 -8.58
N ARG A 190 11.34 -7.33 -9.66
CA ARG A 190 10.34 -7.17 -10.71
C ARG A 190 9.32 -8.28 -10.62
N SER A 191 8.03 -7.93 -10.56
CA SER A 191 6.92 -8.88 -10.53
C SER A 191 6.00 -8.66 -11.73
N GLU A 192 5.72 -9.72 -12.48
CA GLU A 192 4.90 -9.70 -13.70
C GLU A 192 3.78 -10.72 -13.60
N ILE A 193 2.59 -10.34 -14.08
CA ILE A 193 1.46 -11.25 -14.30
C ILE A 193 1.20 -11.41 -15.80
N THR A 194 0.98 -12.63 -16.24
CA THR A 194 0.61 -12.91 -17.64
C THR A 194 -0.91 -12.83 -17.82
N ASN A 195 -1.35 -12.19 -18.91
CA ASN A 195 -2.76 -12.16 -19.34
C ASN A 195 -3.77 -11.54 -18.35
N VAL A 196 -3.34 -10.60 -17.48
CA VAL A 196 -4.25 -9.97 -16.50
C VAL A 196 -5.41 -9.23 -17.17
N SER A 197 -5.18 -8.54 -18.28
CA SER A 197 -6.23 -7.82 -19.02
C SER A 197 -7.34 -8.74 -19.53
N ASN A 198 -6.99 -9.93 -19.99
CA ASN A 198 -7.98 -10.93 -20.38
C ASN A 198 -8.78 -11.47 -19.19
N LEU A 199 -8.15 -11.61 -18.03
CA LEU A 199 -8.78 -12.04 -16.79
C LEU A 199 -9.82 -10.99 -16.32
N LEU A 200 -9.43 -9.71 -16.32
CA LEU A 200 -10.33 -8.61 -15.95
C LEU A 200 -11.58 -8.57 -16.84
N LYS A 201 -11.41 -8.74 -18.16
CA LYS A 201 -12.52 -8.79 -19.12
C LYS A 201 -13.40 -10.02 -18.87
N LEU A 202 -12.81 -11.20 -18.71
CA LEU A 202 -13.53 -12.47 -18.51
C LEU A 202 -14.45 -12.40 -17.28
N TYR A 203 -13.98 -11.85 -16.18
CA TYR A 203 -14.76 -11.75 -14.94
C TYR A 203 -15.44 -10.39 -14.76
N SER A 204 -15.49 -9.57 -15.82
CA SER A 204 -16.18 -8.26 -15.82
C SER A 204 -15.78 -7.37 -14.63
N CYS A 205 -14.52 -7.46 -14.22
CA CYS A 205 -13.99 -6.66 -13.13
C CYS A 205 -13.88 -5.19 -13.58
N LYS A 206 -14.68 -4.31 -12.96
CA LYS A 206 -14.79 -2.90 -13.34
C LYS A 206 -13.68 -2.03 -12.77
N SER A 207 -12.85 -2.56 -11.88
CA SER A 207 -11.73 -1.82 -11.33
C SER A 207 -10.78 -1.39 -12.46
N LYS A 208 -10.48 -0.09 -12.55
CA LYS A 208 -9.52 0.45 -13.54
C LYS A 208 -8.13 -0.12 -13.34
N ASP A 209 -7.75 -0.30 -12.10
CA ASP A 209 -6.56 -1.04 -11.67
C ASP A 209 -7.03 -2.40 -11.18
N TYR A 210 -6.46 -3.50 -11.69
CA TYR A 210 -6.81 -4.79 -11.10
C TYR A 210 -6.48 -4.79 -9.60
N PRO A 211 -7.36 -5.43 -8.78
CA PRO A 211 -7.14 -5.49 -7.34
C PRO A 211 -5.79 -6.14 -7.03
N VAL A 212 -4.97 -5.51 -6.21
CA VAL A 212 -3.65 -6.01 -5.82
C VAL A 212 -3.51 -5.96 -4.31
N PHE A 213 -3.08 -7.06 -3.73
CA PHE A 213 -2.67 -7.15 -2.34
C PHE A 213 -1.27 -6.54 -2.15
N VAL A 214 -1.20 -5.20 -2.27
CA VAL A 214 0.08 -4.47 -2.41
C VAL A 214 1.02 -4.71 -1.25
N MET A 215 0.53 -4.59 -0.01
CA MET A 215 1.39 -4.77 1.17
C MET A 215 1.83 -6.22 1.32
N GLY A 216 0.95 -7.19 1.08
CA GLY A 216 1.32 -8.59 1.11
C GLY A 216 2.39 -8.92 0.07
N ASN A 217 2.19 -8.49 -1.18
CA ASN A 217 3.17 -8.71 -2.24
C ASN A 217 4.52 -8.08 -1.90
N LEU A 218 4.54 -6.86 -1.32
CA LEU A 218 5.76 -6.19 -0.92
C LEU A 218 6.46 -6.93 0.24
N ILE A 219 5.72 -7.29 1.29
CA ILE A 219 6.26 -7.95 2.49
C ILE A 219 6.81 -9.34 2.16
N PHE A 220 6.05 -10.17 1.42
CA PHE A 220 6.50 -11.51 1.09
C PHE A 220 7.67 -11.53 0.10
N ASN A 221 7.76 -10.57 -0.84
CA ASN A 221 8.94 -10.43 -1.69
C ASN A 221 10.17 -9.96 -0.88
N ALA A 222 10.01 -9.08 0.11
CA ALA A 222 11.09 -8.66 0.99
C ALA A 222 11.66 -9.83 1.83
N LEU A 223 10.83 -10.81 2.18
CA LEU A 223 11.25 -12.02 2.90
C LEU A 223 12.24 -12.92 2.11
N LEU A 224 12.44 -12.70 0.81
CA LEU A 224 13.53 -13.32 0.06
C LEU A 224 14.91 -12.94 0.61
N TYR A 225 14.99 -11.86 1.36
CA TYR A 225 16.19 -11.35 2.03
C TYR A 225 16.09 -11.45 3.56
N GLY A 226 15.15 -12.25 4.07
CA GLY A 226 14.85 -12.36 5.49
C GLY A 226 15.92 -13.04 6.35
N ASP A 227 16.99 -13.57 5.75
CA ASP A 227 18.21 -14.01 6.43
C ASP A 227 19.27 -12.90 6.55
N GLN A 228 19.17 -11.86 5.72
CA GLN A 228 20.10 -10.72 5.69
C GLN A 228 19.52 -9.49 6.41
N PHE A 229 18.19 -9.37 6.48
CA PHE A 229 17.48 -8.22 7.04
C PHE A 229 16.42 -8.69 8.04
N SER A 230 16.42 -8.11 9.23
CA SER A 230 15.41 -8.38 10.25
C SER A 230 14.26 -7.37 10.25
N TYR A 231 14.43 -6.22 9.61
CA TYR A 231 13.43 -5.16 9.63
C TYR A 231 13.02 -4.75 8.22
N LEU A 232 11.69 -4.69 8.01
CA LEU A 232 11.09 -4.10 6.82
C LEU A 232 10.26 -2.89 7.24
N VAL A 233 10.64 -1.72 6.74
CA VAL A 233 9.92 -0.47 6.95
C VAL A 233 9.03 -0.20 5.74
N ILE A 234 7.73 -0.11 5.96
CA ILE A 234 6.75 0.33 4.96
C ILE A 234 5.97 1.49 5.58
N ASN A 235 5.86 2.59 4.87
CA ASN A 235 5.52 3.89 5.39
C ASN A 235 4.00 4.13 5.38
N ASN A 236 3.23 3.31 6.10
CA ASN A 236 1.79 3.39 6.21
C ASN A 236 1.38 4.37 7.32
N GLU A 237 0.43 5.22 7.01
CA GLU A 237 -0.09 6.31 7.84
C GLU A 237 -1.26 5.88 8.74
N TYR A 238 -1.55 6.66 9.78
CA TYR A 238 -2.66 6.41 10.70
C TYR A 238 -4.03 6.49 10.01
N SER A 239 -4.18 7.38 9.01
CA SER A 239 -5.41 7.57 8.24
C SER A 239 -5.90 6.29 7.54
N SER A 240 -5.00 5.34 7.26
CA SER A 240 -5.33 4.04 6.64
C SER A 240 -6.23 3.15 7.51
N ASN A 241 -6.27 3.38 8.84
CA ASN A 241 -7.10 2.59 9.76
C ASN A 241 -8.61 2.85 9.62
N PHE A 242 -9.00 3.93 8.93
CA PHE A 242 -10.39 4.33 8.77
C PHE A 242 -10.94 3.81 7.44
N GLY A 243 -12.11 3.13 7.53
CA GLY A 243 -12.77 2.57 6.35
C GLY A 243 -13.42 3.62 5.46
N ASN A 244 -13.76 3.23 4.26
CA ASN A 244 -14.47 4.06 3.29
C ASN A 244 -15.98 3.98 3.45
N ALA A 245 -16.51 2.80 3.81
CA ALA A 245 -17.94 2.54 3.93
C ALA A 245 -18.25 1.33 4.83
N VAL A 246 -19.54 1.14 5.11
CA VAL A 246 -20.11 -0.12 5.59
C VAL A 246 -21.05 -0.61 4.51
N TYR A 247 -20.93 -1.87 4.10
CA TYR A 247 -21.75 -2.50 3.08
C TYR A 247 -22.23 -3.87 3.55
N GLN A 248 -23.56 -4.07 3.58
CA GLN A 248 -24.18 -5.30 4.10
C GLN A 248 -23.55 -5.76 5.43
N SER A 249 -23.45 -4.82 6.39
CA SER A 249 -22.85 -5.00 7.72
C SER A 249 -21.34 -5.32 7.74
N LYS A 250 -20.64 -5.22 6.61
CA LYS A 250 -19.19 -5.42 6.52
C LYS A 250 -18.46 -4.10 6.29
N LYS A 251 -17.37 -3.89 7.04
CA LYS A 251 -16.49 -2.72 6.85
C LYS A 251 -15.75 -2.84 5.54
N VAL A 252 -15.86 -1.84 4.67
CA VAL A 252 -15.08 -1.65 3.45
C VAL A 252 -13.94 -0.70 3.75
N ASN A 253 -12.70 -1.13 3.47
CA ASN A 253 -11.53 -0.29 3.62
C ASN A 253 -10.56 -0.55 2.46
N HIS A 254 -10.47 0.40 1.55
CA HIS A 254 -9.53 0.39 0.41
C HIS A 254 -8.06 0.22 0.84
N GLN A 255 -7.74 0.65 2.05
CA GLN A 255 -6.39 0.59 2.61
C GLN A 255 -6.27 -0.47 3.71
N TYR A 256 -7.08 -1.54 3.69
CA TYR A 256 -7.06 -2.57 4.73
C TYR A 256 -5.67 -3.13 5.01
N ASP A 257 -4.91 -3.43 3.97
CA ASP A 257 -3.55 -4.01 4.07
C ASP A 257 -2.49 -3.03 4.60
N LYS A 258 -2.83 -1.73 4.73
CA LYS A 258 -1.99 -0.70 5.36
C LYS A 258 -2.32 -0.47 6.84
N THR A 259 -3.38 -1.07 7.36
CA THR A 259 -3.85 -0.83 8.73
C THR A 259 -2.90 -1.43 9.78
N ILE A 260 -2.91 -0.86 10.97
CA ILE A 260 -2.23 -1.44 12.16
C ILE A 260 -2.77 -2.83 12.46
N PHE A 261 -4.08 -3.06 12.28
CA PHE A 261 -4.70 -4.37 12.46
C PHE A 261 -4.08 -5.42 11.53
N PHE A 262 -3.93 -5.10 10.24
CA PHE A 262 -3.28 -5.98 9.28
C PHE A 262 -1.79 -6.20 9.63
N ALA A 263 -1.07 -5.13 10.01
CA ALA A 263 0.33 -5.22 10.41
C ALA A 263 0.53 -6.19 11.58
N LYS A 264 -0.36 -6.16 12.58
CA LYS A 264 -0.35 -7.13 13.69
C LYS A 264 -0.56 -8.57 13.19
N LYS A 265 -1.56 -8.78 12.35
CA LYS A 265 -1.92 -10.11 11.83
C LYS A 265 -0.81 -10.71 10.96
N ILE A 266 -0.23 -9.92 10.05
CA ILE A 266 0.82 -10.42 9.16
C ILE A 266 2.14 -10.68 9.91
N ASN A 267 2.52 -9.84 10.89
CA ASN A 267 3.68 -10.12 11.75
C ASN A 267 3.48 -11.41 12.55
N GLN A 268 2.30 -11.64 13.16
CA GLN A 268 2.00 -12.90 13.84
C GLN A 268 2.10 -14.10 12.89
N TYR A 269 1.61 -13.96 11.65
CA TYR A 269 1.73 -14.99 10.63
C TYR A 269 3.19 -15.27 10.27
N ILE A 270 3.96 -14.23 9.97
CA ILE A 270 5.38 -14.33 9.59
C ILE A 270 6.19 -14.98 10.72
N HIS A 271 6.05 -14.49 11.96
CA HIS A 271 6.80 -15.00 13.11
C HIS A 271 6.52 -16.48 13.36
N LYS A 272 5.26 -16.90 13.21
CA LYS A 272 4.86 -18.29 13.48
C LYS A 272 5.22 -19.25 12.34
N TYR A 273 5.11 -18.83 11.08
CA TYR A 273 5.12 -19.74 9.94
C TYR A 273 6.27 -19.52 8.96
N ILE A 274 6.99 -18.39 9.03
CA ILE A 274 8.03 -18.09 8.06
C ILE A 274 9.37 -17.75 8.71
N ASN A 275 9.44 -16.67 9.50
CA ASN A 275 10.67 -16.20 10.12
C ASN A 275 10.37 -15.40 11.40
N LYS A 276 10.74 -15.95 12.55
CA LYS A 276 10.48 -15.33 13.87
C LYS A 276 11.22 -14.02 14.10
N ASN A 277 12.30 -13.77 13.36
CA ASN A 277 13.18 -12.61 13.50
C ASN A 277 12.99 -11.56 12.42
N PHE A 278 11.95 -11.68 11.58
CA PHE A 278 11.62 -10.67 10.58
C PHE A 278 10.41 -9.86 11.02
N ILE A 279 10.57 -8.53 11.11
CA ILE A 279 9.56 -7.61 11.63
C ILE A 279 9.22 -6.56 10.57
N TYR A 280 7.96 -6.51 10.18
CA TYR A 280 7.40 -5.43 9.40
C TYR A 280 6.82 -4.35 10.33
N PHE A 281 7.16 -3.08 10.08
CA PHE A 281 6.58 -1.95 10.80
C PHE A 281 6.52 -0.68 9.95
N SER A 282 5.77 0.33 10.43
CA SER A 282 5.79 1.69 9.89
C SER A 282 6.11 2.68 11.01
N PRO A 283 7.01 3.64 10.77
CA PRO A 283 7.21 4.76 11.69
C PRO A 283 6.00 5.69 11.74
N PHE A 284 5.11 5.63 10.76
CA PHE A 284 3.97 6.54 10.61
C PHE A 284 2.61 5.97 11.05
N PHE A 285 2.59 4.78 11.66
CA PHE A 285 1.33 4.19 12.12
C PHE A 285 0.52 5.09 13.07
N GLY A 286 1.18 6.00 13.78
CA GLY A 286 0.57 6.97 14.68
C GLY A 286 0.32 8.35 14.08
N LEU A 287 0.74 8.61 12.84
CA LEU A 287 0.69 9.94 12.23
C LEU A 287 -0.33 10.01 11.10
N TYR A 288 -1.12 11.09 11.10
CA TYR A 288 -1.96 11.44 9.95
C TYR A 288 -1.12 11.92 8.77
N GLU A 289 -1.67 11.80 7.56
CA GLU A 289 -1.00 12.23 6.33
C GLU A 289 -0.63 13.72 6.34
N TYR A 290 -1.45 14.57 6.98
CA TYR A 290 -1.16 16.00 7.13
C TYR A 290 0.15 16.21 7.91
N LYS A 291 0.35 15.48 9.02
CA LYS A 291 1.59 15.58 9.82
C LYS A 291 2.81 15.08 9.05
N ILE A 292 2.66 14.00 8.28
CA ILE A 292 3.72 13.50 7.40
C ILE A 292 4.04 14.54 6.31
N ALA A 293 3.04 15.24 5.77
CA ALA A 293 3.24 16.32 4.81
C ALA A 293 4.01 17.50 5.43
N GLU A 294 3.73 17.91 6.68
CA GLU A 294 4.52 18.93 7.38
C GLU A 294 6.01 18.54 7.42
N ILE A 295 6.32 17.29 7.81
CA ILE A 295 7.70 16.79 7.85
C ILE A 295 8.30 16.73 6.44
N PHE A 296 7.55 16.30 5.44
CA PHE A 296 8.04 16.22 4.05
C PHE A 296 8.41 17.59 3.49
N PHE A 297 7.55 18.60 3.71
CA PHE A 297 7.72 19.95 3.17
C PHE A 297 8.61 20.85 4.02
N SER A 298 9.18 20.37 5.14
CA SER A 298 10.12 21.17 5.96
C SER A 298 11.42 21.48 5.24
N ASP A 299 11.80 20.69 4.23
CA ASP A 299 12.95 20.93 3.36
C ASP A 299 12.67 20.41 1.92
N SER A 300 13.53 20.80 0.96
CA SER A 300 13.35 20.51 -0.46
C SER A 300 14.13 19.31 -1.00
N LYS A 301 14.81 18.56 -0.13
CA LYS A 301 15.82 17.55 -0.50
C LYS A 301 15.42 16.55 -1.59
N TYR A 302 14.13 16.12 -1.58
CA TYR A 302 13.63 15.07 -2.47
C TYR A 302 12.50 15.53 -3.39
N PHE A 303 12.31 16.85 -3.53
CA PHE A 303 11.21 17.37 -4.34
C PHE A 303 11.30 16.97 -5.82
N ASP A 304 12.49 16.90 -6.37
CA ASP A 304 12.73 16.56 -7.78
C ASP A 304 12.35 15.12 -8.17
N ILE A 305 12.27 14.21 -7.20
CA ILE A 305 11.83 12.82 -7.40
C ILE A 305 10.48 12.52 -6.75
N TRP A 306 9.84 13.53 -6.16
CA TRP A 306 8.54 13.34 -5.51
C TRP A 306 7.44 13.02 -6.50
N THR A 307 6.77 11.90 -6.25
CA THR A 307 5.53 11.51 -6.91
C THR A 307 4.69 10.66 -5.95
N SER A 308 3.38 10.84 -5.96
CA SER A 308 2.46 10.01 -5.16
C SER A 308 1.24 9.58 -6.00
N CYS A 309 1.30 9.79 -7.32
CA CYS A 309 0.21 9.51 -8.24
C CYS A 309 0.40 8.15 -8.93
N ASN A 310 -0.62 7.29 -8.88
CA ASN A 310 -0.58 5.99 -9.56
C ASN A 310 -0.64 6.13 -11.10
N GLU A 311 -1.21 7.26 -11.60
CA GLU A 311 -1.36 7.60 -13.02
C GLU A 311 -0.23 8.50 -13.55
N SER A 312 0.87 8.66 -12.81
CA SER A 312 2.02 9.45 -13.24
C SER A 312 2.72 8.83 -14.46
N ASN A 313 3.27 9.66 -15.35
CA ASN A 313 3.99 9.21 -16.54
C ASN A 313 5.18 10.11 -16.86
N SER A 314 5.82 9.95 -18.03
CA SER A 314 6.97 10.78 -18.44
C SER A 314 6.66 12.28 -18.54
N LYS A 315 5.39 12.64 -18.74
CA LYS A 315 4.96 14.02 -18.93
C LYS A 315 4.60 14.73 -17.62
N PHE A 316 4.18 14.00 -16.56
CA PHE A 316 3.74 14.60 -15.30
C PHE A 316 3.94 13.65 -14.09
N ASN A 317 4.22 14.27 -12.93
CA ASN A 317 4.33 13.59 -11.64
C ASN A 317 2.95 13.23 -11.06
N PHE A 318 1.95 14.08 -11.31
CA PHE A 318 0.59 13.97 -10.80
C PHE A 318 -0.41 14.14 -11.94
N CYS A 319 -1.39 13.24 -12.04
CA CYS A 319 -2.42 13.30 -13.10
C CYS A 319 -3.38 14.49 -12.96
N ALA A 320 -3.48 15.07 -11.76
CA ALA A 320 -4.35 16.18 -11.39
C ALA A 320 -5.85 15.98 -11.73
N LYS A 321 -6.32 14.72 -11.77
CA LYS A 321 -7.71 14.37 -12.09
C LYS A 321 -8.27 13.23 -11.22
N CYS A 322 -7.53 12.74 -10.23
CA CYS A 322 -7.99 11.70 -9.33
C CYS A 322 -8.11 12.22 -7.88
N PRO A 323 -8.91 11.58 -7.01
CA PRO A 323 -9.10 11.99 -5.61
C PRO A 323 -7.78 12.07 -4.82
N LYS A 324 -6.82 11.16 -5.09
CA LYS A 324 -5.51 11.18 -4.45
C LYS A 324 -4.71 12.44 -4.77
N CYS A 325 -4.72 12.88 -6.04
CA CYS A 325 -4.07 14.13 -6.44
C CYS A 325 -4.72 15.34 -5.77
N ALA A 326 -6.07 15.40 -5.71
CA ALA A 326 -6.78 16.48 -5.03
C ALA A 326 -6.47 16.54 -3.55
N PHE A 327 -6.48 15.38 -2.87
CA PHE A 327 -6.14 15.27 -1.46
C PHE A 327 -4.71 15.78 -1.18
N ILE A 328 -3.72 15.27 -1.92
CA ILE A 328 -2.31 15.68 -1.76
C ILE A 328 -2.15 17.18 -2.04
N TYR A 329 -2.79 17.71 -3.09
CA TYR A 329 -2.74 19.13 -3.41
C TYR A 329 -3.26 19.99 -2.27
N ILE A 330 -4.45 19.66 -1.72
CA ILE A 330 -5.09 20.42 -0.65
C ILE A 330 -4.24 20.40 0.63
N ILE A 331 -3.77 19.24 1.08
CA ILE A 331 -2.96 19.16 2.32
C ILE A 331 -1.57 19.79 2.18
N SER A 332 -1.06 19.93 0.95
CA SER A 332 0.24 20.55 0.68
C SER A 332 0.18 22.07 0.57
N LEU A 333 -0.93 22.63 0.10
CA LEU A 333 -1.06 24.06 -0.23
C LEU A 333 -0.82 25.01 0.97
N PRO A 334 -1.20 24.69 2.24
CA PRO A 334 -0.83 25.53 3.37
C PRO A 334 0.65 25.46 3.74
N LEU A 335 1.38 24.45 3.27
CA LEU A 335 2.76 24.13 3.66
C LEU A 335 3.80 24.62 2.65
N ILE A 336 3.38 24.84 1.40
CA ILE A 336 4.26 25.26 0.31
C ILE A 336 3.56 26.23 -0.64
N THR A 337 4.30 26.93 -1.50
CA THR A 337 3.71 27.91 -2.40
C THR A 337 2.88 27.27 -3.52
N LYS A 338 1.78 27.95 -3.91
CA LYS A 338 0.95 27.53 -5.03
C LYS A 338 1.74 27.42 -6.34
N GLN A 339 2.69 28.33 -6.55
CA GLN A 339 3.57 28.31 -7.72
C GLN A 339 4.40 27.02 -7.77
N PHE A 340 4.92 26.58 -6.63
CA PHE A 340 5.62 25.30 -6.54
C PHE A 340 4.69 24.13 -6.89
N LEU A 341 3.48 24.07 -6.33
CA LEU A 341 2.54 22.98 -6.63
C LEU A 341 2.12 22.96 -8.11
N LYS A 342 1.94 24.11 -8.74
CA LYS A 342 1.65 24.21 -10.19
C LYS A 342 2.72 23.54 -11.06
N LYS A 343 3.99 23.56 -10.65
CA LYS A 343 5.08 22.87 -11.36
C LYS A 343 4.84 21.35 -11.43
N TYR A 344 4.26 20.74 -10.39
CA TYR A 344 4.01 19.29 -10.29
C TYR A 344 2.65 18.89 -10.82
N PHE A 345 1.60 19.63 -10.47
CA PHE A 345 0.21 19.30 -10.83
C PHE A 345 -0.24 19.92 -12.15
N ARG A 346 0.45 20.98 -12.65
CA ARG A 346 0.12 21.74 -13.89
C ARG A 346 -1.29 22.32 -13.92
N LYS A 347 -2.04 22.21 -12.84
CA LYS A 347 -3.42 22.64 -12.68
C LYS A 347 -3.63 23.11 -11.24
N ASP A 348 -4.49 24.10 -11.07
CA ASP A 348 -4.98 24.50 -9.77
C ASP A 348 -6.19 23.66 -9.40
N LEU A 349 -6.02 22.70 -8.47
CA LEU A 349 -7.10 21.80 -8.11
C LEU A 349 -8.17 22.42 -7.21
N LEU A 350 -7.94 23.62 -6.64
CA LEU A 350 -9.00 24.37 -5.96
C LEU A 350 -10.08 24.90 -6.93
N GLN A 351 -9.84 24.86 -8.24
CA GLN A 351 -10.83 25.18 -9.25
C GLN A 351 -11.77 24.01 -9.58
N ASP A 352 -11.47 22.79 -9.10
CA ASP A 352 -12.23 21.58 -9.45
C ASP A 352 -13.07 21.10 -8.25
N ILE A 353 -14.19 21.77 -8.03
CA ILE A 353 -15.09 21.42 -6.91
C ILE A 353 -15.65 20.00 -7.02
N LYS A 354 -15.91 19.50 -8.24
CA LYS A 354 -16.44 18.14 -8.45
C LYS A 354 -15.47 17.09 -7.94
N LEU A 355 -14.18 17.31 -8.17
CA LEU A 355 -13.11 16.42 -7.73
C LEU A 355 -12.84 16.52 -6.21
N CYS A 356 -12.91 17.73 -5.64
CA CYS A 356 -12.55 18.00 -4.25
C CYS A 356 -13.71 17.79 -3.25
N LYS A 357 -14.96 18.01 -3.65
CA LYS A 357 -16.13 17.89 -2.77
C LYS A 357 -16.21 16.56 -2.04
N PRO A 358 -15.99 15.37 -2.64
CA PRO A 358 -16.04 14.10 -1.93
C PRO A 358 -15.02 13.97 -0.79
N LEU A 359 -13.95 14.77 -0.81
CA LEU A 359 -12.90 14.75 0.21
C LEU A 359 -13.25 15.59 1.46
N MET A 360 -14.25 16.47 1.39
CA MET A 360 -14.57 17.40 2.48
C MET A 360 -16.05 17.40 2.90
N ASP A 361 -16.98 17.06 2.02
CA ASP A 361 -18.41 17.11 2.31
C ASP A 361 -18.82 16.02 3.33
N PHE A 362 -19.61 16.40 4.37
CA PHE A 362 -20.06 15.48 5.41
C PHE A 362 -20.85 14.30 4.87
N ASN A 363 -21.69 14.55 3.86
CA ASN A 363 -22.60 13.55 3.29
C ASN A 363 -21.99 12.77 2.14
N ALA A 364 -20.84 13.19 1.61
CA ALA A 364 -20.19 12.47 0.54
C ALA A 364 -19.53 11.17 1.05
N LYS A 365 -19.62 10.11 0.25
CA LYS A 365 -18.85 8.88 0.51
C LYS A 365 -17.37 9.16 0.33
N LYS A 366 -16.52 8.61 1.23
CA LYS A 366 -15.07 8.67 1.08
C LYS A 366 -14.67 7.89 -0.17
N PRO A 367 -13.90 8.49 -1.10
CA PRO A 367 -13.49 7.80 -2.31
C PRO A 367 -12.73 6.50 -2.03
N LEU A 368 -12.92 5.47 -2.86
CA LEU A 368 -12.07 4.27 -2.87
C LEU A 368 -10.72 4.64 -3.51
N SER A 369 -9.89 5.26 -2.72
CA SER A 369 -8.55 5.73 -3.11
C SER A 369 -7.70 5.89 -1.86
N CYS A 370 -6.37 5.89 -2.04
CA CYS A 370 -5.43 6.19 -0.94
C CYS A 370 -5.49 7.69 -0.59
N VAL A 371 -6.48 8.07 0.21
CA VAL A 371 -6.68 9.42 0.74
C VAL A 371 -6.89 9.35 2.25
N GLY A 372 -6.46 10.40 2.93
CA GLY A 372 -6.65 10.55 4.38
C GLY A 372 -8.10 10.81 4.79
N GLU A 373 -8.28 11.37 5.97
CA GLU A 373 -9.58 11.66 6.55
C GLU A 373 -10.07 13.08 6.19
N LYS A 374 -11.37 13.27 6.12
CA LYS A 374 -11.99 14.58 5.81
C LYS A 374 -11.48 15.70 6.74
N LYS A 375 -11.21 15.40 8.00
CA LYS A 375 -10.68 16.38 8.97
C LYS A 375 -9.29 16.90 8.60
N GLU A 376 -8.47 16.11 7.90
CA GLU A 376 -7.18 16.56 7.36
C GLU A 376 -7.39 17.63 6.28
N VAL A 377 -8.34 17.38 5.37
CA VAL A 377 -8.76 18.33 4.34
C VAL A 377 -9.35 19.58 4.96
N TRP A 378 -10.25 19.46 5.95
CA TRP A 378 -10.84 20.60 6.64
C TRP A 378 -9.80 21.48 7.34
N PHE A 379 -8.83 20.84 7.98
CA PHE A 379 -7.75 21.57 8.64
C PHE A 379 -6.84 22.28 7.63
N ALA A 380 -6.49 21.62 6.51
CA ALA A 380 -5.72 22.23 5.45
C ALA A 380 -6.44 23.43 4.83
N LEU A 381 -7.74 23.31 4.50
CA LEU A 381 -8.55 24.42 3.96
C LEU A 381 -8.68 25.57 4.97
N TYR A 382 -8.83 25.25 6.25
CA TYR A 382 -8.81 26.27 7.30
C TYR A 382 -7.46 27.01 7.36
N GLN A 383 -6.34 26.34 7.21
CA GLN A 383 -5.02 26.98 7.16
C GLN A 383 -4.87 27.89 5.93
N ILE A 384 -5.39 27.47 4.78
CA ILE A 384 -5.44 28.29 3.55
C ILE A 384 -6.28 29.54 3.80
N HIS A 385 -7.46 29.40 4.42
CA HIS A 385 -8.31 30.52 4.80
C HIS A 385 -7.59 31.49 5.75
N LYS A 386 -6.95 30.98 6.82
CA LYS A 386 -6.18 31.81 7.75
C LYS A 386 -5.03 32.56 7.08
N GLN A 387 -4.40 31.98 6.06
CA GLN A 387 -3.34 32.61 5.27
C GLN A 387 -3.91 33.58 4.22
N LYS A 388 -5.24 33.77 4.13
CA LYS A 388 -5.94 34.58 3.12
C LYS A 388 -5.58 34.22 1.68
N LYS A 389 -5.33 32.92 1.42
CA LYS A 389 -4.99 32.41 0.08
C LYS A 389 -6.21 31.87 -0.64
N ASP A 390 -6.31 32.12 -1.94
CA ASP A 390 -7.26 31.48 -2.88
C ASP A 390 -8.74 31.50 -2.45
N LEU A 391 -9.18 32.49 -1.66
CA LEU A 391 -10.51 32.54 -1.03
C LEU A 391 -11.67 32.49 -2.04
N ASN A 392 -11.45 32.99 -3.27
CA ASN A 392 -12.45 33.01 -4.34
C ASN A 392 -12.46 31.75 -5.21
N SER A 393 -11.63 30.73 -4.88
CA SER A 393 -11.68 29.48 -5.62
C SER A 393 -12.95 28.69 -5.27
N PRO A 394 -13.56 27.96 -6.23
CA PRO A 394 -14.79 27.20 -5.98
C PRO A 394 -14.73 26.26 -4.77
N VAL A 395 -13.58 25.65 -4.52
CA VAL A 395 -13.37 24.76 -3.36
C VAL A 395 -13.38 25.55 -2.06
N MET A 396 -12.73 26.72 -2.02
CA MET A 396 -12.71 27.56 -0.81
C MET A 396 -14.07 28.20 -0.54
N VAL A 397 -14.78 28.68 -1.55
CA VAL A 397 -16.14 29.20 -1.42
C VAL A 397 -17.03 28.11 -0.82
N TYR A 398 -17.05 26.91 -1.41
CA TYR A 398 -17.83 25.79 -0.88
C TYR A 398 -17.47 25.44 0.56
N PHE A 399 -16.17 25.41 0.88
CA PHE A 399 -15.70 25.14 2.24
C PHE A 399 -16.21 26.18 3.23
N LEU A 400 -16.07 27.47 2.91
CA LEU A 400 -16.45 28.57 3.81
C LEU A 400 -17.97 28.65 4.04
N GLU A 401 -18.77 28.34 3.02
CA GLU A 401 -20.23 28.37 3.13
C GLU A 401 -20.83 27.12 3.77
N ASN A 402 -20.34 25.93 3.44
CA ASN A 402 -21.02 24.67 3.75
C ASN A 402 -20.34 23.83 4.85
N ILE A 403 -19.02 23.97 5.02
CA ILE A 403 -18.24 23.15 5.94
C ILE A 403 -17.75 23.93 7.15
N PHE A 404 -17.08 25.04 6.95
CA PHE A 404 -16.43 25.80 8.01
C PHE A 404 -17.40 26.25 9.13
N PRO A 405 -18.64 26.72 8.88
CA PRO A 405 -19.58 27.08 9.95
C PRO A 405 -19.87 25.91 10.92
N LYS A 406 -19.86 24.66 10.42
CA LYS A 406 -20.14 23.45 11.20
C LYS A 406 -18.96 22.95 12.02
N ILE A 407 -17.73 23.35 11.64
CA ILE A 407 -16.49 22.87 12.30
C ILE A 407 -15.71 23.96 13.03
N LYS A 408 -16.04 25.24 12.88
CA LYS A 408 -15.27 26.38 13.43
C LYS A 408 -14.92 26.22 14.90
N ASN A 409 -15.87 25.77 15.71
CA ASN A 409 -15.67 25.53 17.16
C ASN A 409 -14.86 24.27 17.47
N LYS A 410 -14.67 23.37 16.49
CA LYS A 410 -13.94 22.10 16.60
C LYS A 410 -12.52 22.18 16.04
N ILE A 411 -12.13 23.27 15.38
CA ILE A 411 -10.83 23.38 14.68
C ILE A 411 -9.64 23.17 15.63
N LYS A 412 -9.70 23.69 16.86
CA LYS A 412 -8.64 23.48 17.86
C LYS A 412 -8.50 21.99 18.23
N LEU A 413 -9.61 21.28 18.38
CA LEU A 413 -9.62 19.83 18.65
C LEU A 413 -9.11 19.04 17.45
N ILE A 414 -9.55 19.38 16.23
CA ILE A 414 -9.06 18.78 14.99
C ILE A 414 -7.54 18.94 14.87
N LYS A 415 -7.02 20.16 15.09
CA LYS A 415 -5.58 20.41 15.08
C LYS A 415 -4.85 19.53 16.09
N LYS A 416 -5.31 19.52 17.35
CA LYS A 416 -4.71 18.70 18.42
C LYS A 416 -4.69 17.22 18.03
N ASP A 417 -5.78 16.73 17.46
CA ASP A 417 -5.93 15.35 17.03
C ASP A 417 -4.99 15.00 15.84
N LEU A 418 -4.89 15.85 14.83
CA LEU A 418 -4.06 15.62 13.66
C LEU A 418 -2.55 15.67 13.94
N LEU A 419 -2.14 16.46 14.93
CA LEU A 419 -0.70 16.69 15.20
C LEU A 419 -0.14 15.82 16.31
N LYS A 420 -0.99 15.11 17.07
CA LYS A 420 -0.52 14.17 18.08
C LYS A 420 -0.18 12.81 17.48
N GLU A 421 0.64 12.07 18.18
CA GLU A 421 0.86 10.65 17.90
C GLU A 421 -0.27 9.80 18.49
N HIS A 422 -0.83 8.89 17.68
CA HIS A 422 -2.05 8.12 18.01
C HIS A 422 -1.79 6.68 18.46
N THR A 423 -0.56 6.22 18.41
CA THR A 423 -0.22 4.86 18.83
C THR A 423 0.87 4.91 19.88
N ASN A 424 0.81 3.97 20.82
CA ASN A 424 1.86 3.81 21.83
C ASN A 424 3.14 3.18 21.23
N LEU A 425 3.43 3.34 19.95
CA LEU A 425 4.59 2.79 19.25
C LEU A 425 4.84 1.29 19.50
N VAL A 426 3.83 0.55 20.00
CA VAL A 426 3.95 -0.86 20.39
C VAL A 426 4.43 -1.74 19.23
N TYR A 427 4.08 -1.33 18.00
CA TYR A 427 4.44 -2.06 16.78
C TYR A 427 5.72 -1.55 16.13
N VAL A 428 6.34 -0.51 16.68
CA VAL A 428 7.65 -0.03 16.24
C VAL A 428 8.70 -0.63 17.16
N PRO A 429 9.73 -1.35 16.64
CA PRO A 429 10.79 -1.89 17.46
C PRO A 429 11.46 -0.81 18.30
N LYS A 430 11.83 -1.12 19.55
CA LYS A 430 12.29 -0.14 20.55
C LYS A 430 13.35 0.83 20.00
N GLN A 431 14.32 0.31 19.25
CA GLN A 431 15.42 1.09 18.67
C GLN A 431 15.01 2.11 17.60
N PHE A 432 13.79 2.00 17.07
CA PHE A 432 13.27 2.93 16.05
C PHE A 432 12.20 3.89 16.59
N ARG A 433 11.86 3.80 17.89
CA ARG A 433 10.82 4.66 18.48
C ARG A 433 11.23 6.12 18.60
N SER A 434 12.54 6.38 18.74
CA SER A 434 13.08 7.74 18.78
C SER A 434 13.12 8.44 17.42
N LEU A 435 12.75 7.74 16.35
CA LEU A 435 12.73 8.32 15.00
C LEU A 435 11.49 9.18 14.71
N ILE A 436 10.49 9.16 15.60
CA ILE A 436 9.17 9.75 15.32
C ILE A 436 8.92 10.99 16.19
#